data_a8a0c58481c461a7aef75b63eb303a50
#
_entry.id   a8a0c58481c461a7aef75b63eb303a50
#
_cell.length_a   1.000
_cell.length_b   1.000
_cell.length_c   1.000
_cell.angle_alpha   90.00
_cell.angle_beta   90.00
_cell.angle_gamma   90.00
#
_symmetry.space_group_name_H-M   'P 1'
#
loop_
_entity.id
_entity.type
_entity.pdbx_description
1 polymer ?
#
loop_
_entity_poly.entity_id
_entity_poly.type
_entity_poly.pdbx_seq_one_letter_code
_entity_poly.pdbx_strand_id
1 'polypeptide(L)'
;MSLNWDDLKVLLAISRSGSLTAAATLLGIDQSTAGRRISALEADLGAILFARSKTGFAPTPAGEVVIARALEMESRAIRLSEEVANAGQGAVGLVRLIGNAWTMTRLVERAVPKLLAAHPRLDLRTIGGPNPRSLGRGEAAVALWFEMPPRESEFAVKLGDVPYAIYAPAGVDPAGLPWVSFWDDEAPRRAPIRWIERERKPGQTLRLTATDSSVLLPGIRNGLGKGLLPMCLAEGDPTLVRVTAGAPDLVRTLHLHAHPDTVQTARIQVTMAWLRDCFAAVFLPAG
;
A
#
# COMPACT_ATOMS: atom_id res chain seq x y z
N MET A 1 -38.82 4.69 10.07
CA MET A 1 -37.41 5.09 10.29
C MET A 1 -36.87 5.63 8.97
N SER A 2 -36.60 6.91 8.87
CA SER A 2 -35.98 7.51 7.68
C SER A 2 -34.65 8.14 8.13
N LEU A 3 -33.57 7.35 8.04
CA LEU A 3 -32.23 7.84 8.28
C LEU A 3 -31.90 8.96 7.28
N ASN A 4 -31.60 10.17 7.80
CA ASN A 4 -31.23 11.30 6.97
C ASN A 4 -29.70 11.31 6.77
N TRP A 5 -29.26 11.31 5.51
CA TRP A 5 -27.84 11.36 5.16
C TRP A 5 -27.12 12.60 5.72
N ASP A 6 -27.77 13.75 5.78
CA ASP A 6 -27.15 14.95 6.33
C ASP A 6 -26.87 14.85 7.84
N ASP A 7 -27.64 14.05 8.58
CA ASP A 7 -27.38 13.81 10.00
C ASP A 7 -26.20 12.86 10.19
N LEU A 8 -26.03 11.89 9.30
CA LEU A 8 -24.84 11.04 9.26
C LEU A 8 -23.56 11.82 8.89
N LYS A 9 -23.65 12.85 8.03
CA LYS A 9 -22.52 13.75 7.77
C LYS A 9 -22.09 14.51 9.03
N VAL A 10 -23.05 14.95 9.85
CA VAL A 10 -22.76 15.60 11.14
C VAL A 10 -22.06 14.64 12.09
N LEU A 11 -22.55 13.40 12.21
CA LEU A 11 -21.89 12.35 12.98
C LEU A 11 -20.43 12.15 12.56
N LEU A 12 -20.17 12.02 11.26
CA LEU A 12 -18.81 11.84 10.74
C LEU A 12 -17.92 13.06 11.00
N ALA A 13 -18.45 14.26 10.87
CA ALA A 13 -17.73 15.50 11.17
C ALA A 13 -17.34 15.59 12.65
N ILE A 14 -18.24 15.24 13.57
CA ILE A 14 -17.96 15.18 15.03
C ILE A 14 -16.89 14.11 15.31
N SER A 15 -17.01 12.93 14.74
CA SER A 15 -16.04 11.84 14.93
C SER A 15 -14.62 12.23 14.47
N ARG A 16 -14.49 13.03 13.42
CA ARG A 16 -13.21 13.50 12.86
C ARG A 16 -12.61 14.67 13.64
N SER A 17 -13.45 15.56 14.15
CA SER A 17 -13.02 16.82 14.77
C SER A 17 -12.99 16.78 16.29
N GLY A 18 -13.64 15.80 16.90
CA GLY A 18 -13.76 15.65 18.36
C GLY A 18 -14.66 16.68 19.04
N SER A 19 -15.28 17.63 18.29
CA SER A 19 -16.14 18.66 18.85
C SER A 19 -17.27 19.07 17.94
N LEU A 20 -18.41 19.44 18.55
CA LEU A 20 -19.59 19.91 17.83
C LEU A 20 -19.33 21.23 17.09
N THR A 21 -18.56 22.13 17.68
CA THR A 21 -18.22 23.45 17.09
C THR A 21 -17.33 23.28 15.85
N ALA A 22 -16.27 22.44 15.95
CA ALA A 22 -15.40 22.19 14.81
C ALA A 22 -16.13 21.43 13.68
N ALA A 23 -17.01 20.50 14.02
CA ALA A 23 -17.85 19.79 13.06
C ALA A 23 -18.80 20.76 12.32
N ALA A 24 -19.42 21.69 13.03
CA ALA A 24 -20.29 22.73 12.45
C ALA A 24 -19.51 23.60 11.46
N THR A 25 -18.32 24.06 11.83
CA THR A 25 -17.41 24.81 10.97
C THR A 25 -17.02 24.03 9.70
N LEU A 26 -16.67 22.75 9.84
CA LEU A 26 -16.35 21.85 8.71
C LEU A 26 -17.50 21.72 7.71
N LEU A 27 -18.74 21.74 8.20
CA LEU A 27 -19.94 21.55 7.37
C LEU A 27 -20.57 22.87 6.90
N GLY A 28 -20.05 24.04 7.34
CA GLY A 28 -20.59 25.32 7.00
C GLY A 28 -22.00 25.58 7.57
N ILE A 29 -22.30 25.00 8.76
CA ILE A 29 -23.60 25.16 9.46
C ILE A 29 -23.41 25.72 10.86
N ASP A 30 -24.48 26.18 11.49
CA ASP A 30 -24.45 26.64 12.88
C ASP A 30 -24.31 25.46 13.86
N GLN A 31 -23.61 25.71 14.98
CA GLN A 31 -23.44 24.69 16.04
C GLN A 31 -24.79 24.20 16.59
N SER A 32 -25.79 25.07 16.70
CA SER A 32 -27.15 24.73 17.14
C SER A 32 -27.82 23.75 16.15
N THR A 33 -27.59 23.95 14.85
CA THR A 33 -28.09 23.05 13.78
C THR A 33 -27.38 21.71 13.85
N ALA A 34 -26.05 21.67 14.03
CA ALA A 34 -25.32 20.45 14.21
C ALA A 34 -25.77 19.64 15.46
N GLY A 35 -26.02 20.39 16.58
CA GLY A 35 -26.54 19.77 17.81
C GLY A 35 -27.92 19.17 17.65
N ARG A 36 -28.84 19.88 16.95
CA ARG A 36 -30.18 19.37 16.68
C ARG A 36 -30.16 18.15 15.78
N ARG A 37 -29.29 18.11 14.74
CA ARG A 37 -29.16 16.97 13.80
C ARG A 37 -28.62 15.72 14.49
N ILE A 38 -27.58 15.85 15.33
CA ILE A 38 -27.06 14.70 16.05
C ILE A 38 -28.09 14.17 17.06
N SER A 39 -28.82 15.04 17.76
CA SER A 39 -29.89 14.63 18.68
C SER A 39 -31.05 13.94 17.95
N ALA A 40 -31.41 14.42 16.74
CA ALA A 40 -32.43 13.76 15.92
C ALA A 40 -31.96 12.35 15.49
N LEU A 41 -30.72 12.18 15.07
CA LEU A 41 -30.14 10.87 14.70
C LEU A 41 -30.13 9.91 15.91
N GLU A 42 -29.76 10.38 17.08
CA GLU A 42 -29.78 9.59 18.33
C GLU A 42 -31.20 9.16 18.71
N ALA A 43 -32.18 10.06 18.54
CA ALA A 43 -33.58 9.76 18.76
C ALA A 43 -34.13 8.71 17.76
N ASP A 44 -33.80 8.87 16.48
CA ASP A 44 -34.22 7.94 15.42
C ASP A 44 -33.64 6.53 15.60
N LEU A 45 -32.40 6.45 16.12
CA LEU A 45 -31.71 5.18 16.37
C LEU A 45 -32.01 4.61 17.77
N GLY A 46 -32.60 5.41 18.65
CA GLY A 46 -32.85 5.03 20.05
C GLY A 46 -31.58 4.81 20.87
N ALA A 47 -30.46 5.43 20.49
CA ALA A 47 -29.17 5.22 21.11
C ALA A 47 -28.35 6.52 21.17
N ILE A 48 -27.64 6.75 22.28
CA ILE A 48 -26.67 7.83 22.40
C ILE A 48 -25.41 7.42 21.63
N LEU A 49 -24.98 8.25 20.70
CA LEU A 49 -23.84 7.96 19.81
C LEU A 49 -22.54 8.59 20.33
N PHE A 50 -22.63 9.70 21.06
CA PHE A 50 -21.47 10.36 21.65
C PHE A 50 -21.66 10.63 23.15
N ALA A 51 -20.64 10.29 23.92
CA ALA A 51 -20.52 10.71 25.31
C ALA A 51 -19.74 12.03 25.40
N ARG A 52 -20.22 12.98 26.23
CA ARG A 52 -19.45 14.19 26.54
C ARG A 52 -18.34 13.84 27.54
N SER A 53 -17.12 14.18 27.21
CA SER A 53 -15.96 14.03 28.08
C SER A 53 -15.29 15.38 28.32
N LYS A 54 -14.34 15.45 29.27
CA LYS A 54 -13.53 16.65 29.49
C LYS A 54 -12.68 17.04 28.27
N THR A 55 -12.44 16.13 27.37
CA THR A 55 -11.65 16.29 26.14
C THR A 55 -12.50 16.46 24.89
N GLY A 56 -13.84 16.50 24.99
CA GLY A 56 -14.75 16.67 23.87
C GLY A 56 -15.79 15.53 23.74
N PHE A 57 -16.16 15.23 22.51
CA PHE A 57 -17.11 14.17 22.17
C PHE A 57 -16.37 12.87 21.89
N ALA A 58 -16.60 11.83 22.68
CA ALA A 58 -16.08 10.48 22.44
C ALA A 58 -17.22 9.56 21.95
N PRO A 59 -17.00 8.74 20.89
CA PRO A 59 -18.04 7.82 20.44
C PRO A 59 -18.34 6.74 21.51
N THR A 60 -19.62 6.42 21.65
CA THR A 60 -20.04 5.25 22.42
C THR A 60 -19.88 3.98 21.60
N PRO A 61 -20.01 2.76 22.17
CA PRO A 61 -20.02 1.51 21.38
C PRO A 61 -21.08 1.53 20.26
N ALA A 62 -22.26 2.09 20.50
CA ALA A 62 -23.28 2.30 19.48
C ALA A 62 -22.81 3.33 18.43
N GLY A 63 -22.17 4.42 18.87
CA GLY A 63 -21.57 5.43 18.00
C GLY A 63 -20.51 4.85 17.06
N GLU A 64 -19.62 3.98 17.54
CA GLU A 64 -18.62 3.31 16.72
C GLU A 64 -19.23 2.48 15.59
N VAL A 65 -20.30 1.74 15.88
CA VAL A 65 -21.03 0.97 14.87
C VAL A 65 -21.63 1.88 13.80
N VAL A 66 -22.31 2.98 14.22
CA VAL A 66 -22.94 3.89 13.27
C VAL A 66 -21.89 4.64 12.45
N ILE A 67 -20.80 5.10 13.07
CA ILE A 67 -19.66 5.74 12.39
C ILE A 67 -19.09 4.80 11.31
N ALA A 68 -18.87 3.53 11.63
CA ALA A 68 -18.36 2.55 10.67
C ALA A 68 -19.27 2.42 9.45
N ARG A 69 -20.60 2.34 9.64
CA ARG A 69 -21.58 2.24 8.55
C ARG A 69 -21.74 3.56 7.77
N ALA A 70 -21.70 4.70 8.46
CA ALA A 70 -21.75 6.01 7.81
C ALA A 70 -20.52 6.25 6.90
N LEU A 71 -19.32 5.80 7.30
CA LEU A 71 -18.12 5.83 6.46
C LEU A 71 -18.27 4.98 5.19
N GLU A 72 -18.90 3.80 5.28
CA GLU A 72 -19.20 2.98 4.11
C GLU A 72 -20.17 3.68 3.15
N MET A 73 -21.19 4.35 3.68
CA MET A 73 -22.16 5.11 2.88
C MET A 73 -21.50 6.31 2.21
N GLU A 74 -20.67 7.09 2.92
CA GLU A 74 -19.91 8.21 2.37
C GLU A 74 -19.03 7.76 1.20
N SER A 75 -18.30 6.66 1.38
CA SER A 75 -17.46 6.07 0.33
C SER A 75 -18.28 5.69 -0.91
N ARG A 76 -19.48 5.12 -0.73
CA ARG A 76 -20.38 4.78 -1.84
C ARG A 76 -20.93 6.02 -2.56
N ALA A 77 -21.25 7.08 -1.83
CA ALA A 77 -21.72 8.33 -2.42
C ALA A 77 -20.62 9.03 -3.24
N ILE A 78 -19.38 9.03 -2.74
CA ILE A 78 -18.22 9.55 -3.49
C ILE A 78 -18.03 8.75 -4.79
N ARG A 79 -18.09 7.41 -4.72
CA ARG A 79 -17.97 6.56 -5.91
C ARG A 79 -19.04 6.83 -6.95
N LEU A 80 -20.30 6.96 -6.52
CA LEU A 80 -21.40 7.29 -7.42
C LEU A 80 -21.11 8.60 -8.17
N SER A 81 -20.65 9.63 -7.45
CA SER A 81 -20.31 10.92 -8.06
C SER A 81 -19.14 10.78 -9.04
N GLU A 82 -18.12 9.98 -8.71
CA GLU A 82 -16.97 9.70 -9.59
C GLU A 82 -17.40 8.89 -10.83
N GLU A 83 -18.24 7.89 -10.67
CA GLU A 83 -18.76 7.06 -11.77
C GLU A 83 -19.58 7.89 -12.75
N VAL A 84 -20.44 8.78 -12.24
CA VAL A 84 -21.25 9.70 -13.06
C VAL A 84 -20.36 10.74 -13.76
N ALA A 85 -19.43 11.35 -13.04
CA ALA A 85 -18.50 12.32 -13.60
C ALA A 85 -17.56 11.71 -14.66
N ASN A 86 -17.25 10.42 -14.53
CA ASN A 86 -16.36 9.68 -15.42
C ASN A 86 -17.10 8.83 -16.47
N ALA A 87 -18.43 8.86 -16.51
CA ALA A 87 -19.22 8.13 -17.47
C ALA A 87 -18.78 8.53 -18.90
N GLY A 88 -18.12 7.61 -19.60
CA GLY A 88 -17.58 7.83 -20.94
C GLY A 88 -16.19 8.50 -21.02
N GLN A 89 -15.51 8.78 -19.92
CA GLN A 89 -14.27 9.56 -19.92
C GLN A 89 -13.00 8.81 -19.46
N GLY A 90 -13.08 7.52 -19.16
CA GLY A 90 -11.95 6.69 -18.73
C GLY A 90 -11.54 6.90 -17.27
N ALA A 91 -10.32 6.50 -16.91
CA ALA A 91 -9.79 6.63 -15.57
C ALA A 91 -9.37 8.08 -15.25
N VAL A 92 -9.90 8.65 -14.16
CA VAL A 92 -9.64 10.05 -13.75
C VAL A 92 -9.34 10.11 -12.26
N GLY A 93 -8.44 11.03 -11.88
CA GLY A 93 -8.13 11.35 -10.49
C GLY A 93 -6.92 10.60 -9.95
N LEU A 94 -6.67 10.77 -8.64
CA LEU A 94 -5.49 10.27 -7.97
C LEU A 94 -5.62 8.80 -7.57
N VAL A 95 -4.60 8.02 -7.87
CA VAL A 95 -4.36 6.67 -7.30
C VAL A 95 -3.09 6.69 -6.48
N ARG A 96 -3.15 6.17 -5.26
CA ARG A 96 -1.98 5.96 -4.40
C ARG A 96 -1.43 4.56 -4.64
N LEU A 97 -0.18 4.47 -5.08
CA LEU A 97 0.52 3.21 -5.31
C LEU A 97 1.55 2.99 -4.19
N ILE A 98 1.35 1.95 -3.38
CA ILE A 98 2.09 1.73 -2.13
C ILE A 98 2.91 0.44 -2.26
N GLY A 99 4.14 0.44 -1.80
CA GLY A 99 4.98 -0.78 -1.80
C GLY A 99 6.41 -0.50 -1.38
N ASN A 100 7.28 -1.47 -1.59
CA ASN A 100 8.70 -1.30 -1.33
C ASN A 100 9.31 -0.24 -2.25
N ALA A 101 10.32 0.47 -1.79
CA ALA A 101 10.94 1.55 -2.57
C ALA A 101 11.45 1.07 -3.93
N TRP A 102 12.12 -0.08 -3.98
CA TRP A 102 12.63 -0.63 -5.23
C TRP A 102 11.50 -1.00 -6.22
N THR A 103 10.34 -1.51 -5.75
CA THR A 103 9.20 -1.84 -6.62
C THR A 103 8.60 -0.58 -7.24
N MET A 104 8.48 0.49 -6.45
CA MET A 104 7.98 1.78 -6.91
C MET A 104 8.92 2.41 -7.96
N THR A 105 10.22 2.44 -7.66
CA THR A 105 11.24 2.95 -8.60
C THR A 105 11.18 2.19 -9.94
N ARG A 106 11.14 0.86 -9.87
CA ARG A 106 11.11 0.01 -11.08
C ARG A 106 9.85 0.22 -11.93
N LEU A 107 8.69 0.39 -11.28
CA LEU A 107 7.44 0.72 -11.99
C LEU A 107 7.52 2.07 -12.69
N VAL A 108 8.07 3.09 -12.01
CA VAL A 108 8.24 4.42 -12.59
C VAL A 108 9.17 4.38 -13.80
N GLU A 109 10.29 3.69 -13.70
CA GLU A 109 11.27 3.56 -14.78
C GLU A 109 10.73 2.81 -16.01
N ARG A 110 9.91 1.79 -15.83
CA ARG A 110 9.58 0.83 -16.89
C ARG A 110 8.15 0.91 -17.41
N ALA A 111 7.19 1.39 -16.62
CA ALA A 111 5.78 1.21 -16.96
C ALA A 111 4.89 2.44 -16.72
N VAL A 112 5.13 3.26 -15.71
CA VAL A 112 4.31 4.44 -15.38
C VAL A 112 4.17 5.42 -16.55
N PRO A 113 5.21 5.76 -17.34
CA PRO A 113 5.06 6.69 -18.45
C PRO A 113 4.00 6.25 -19.46
N LYS A 114 3.92 4.94 -19.76
CA LYS A 114 2.91 4.39 -20.67
C LYS A 114 1.49 4.48 -20.11
N LEU A 115 1.34 4.21 -18.81
CA LEU A 115 0.04 4.32 -18.13
C LEU A 115 -0.49 5.75 -18.19
N LEU A 116 0.32 6.73 -17.81
CA LEU A 116 -0.09 8.13 -17.77
C LEU A 116 -0.30 8.73 -19.17
N ALA A 117 0.43 8.26 -20.17
CA ALA A 117 0.17 8.63 -21.57
C ALA A 117 -1.18 8.08 -22.09
N ALA A 118 -1.55 6.86 -21.69
CA ALA A 118 -2.84 6.26 -22.05
C ALA A 118 -4.02 6.86 -21.25
N HIS A 119 -3.76 7.39 -20.05
CA HIS A 119 -4.76 7.95 -19.16
C HIS A 119 -4.34 9.36 -18.67
N PRO A 120 -4.41 10.41 -19.51
CA PRO A 120 -3.87 11.75 -19.19
C PRO A 120 -4.51 12.46 -17.99
N ARG A 121 -5.66 11.97 -17.51
CA ARG A 121 -6.36 12.51 -16.33
C ARG A 121 -6.20 11.67 -15.09
N LEU A 122 -5.35 10.64 -15.14
CA LEU A 122 -4.97 9.81 -14.01
C LEU A 122 -3.69 10.37 -13.40
N ASP A 123 -3.72 10.61 -12.10
CA ASP A 123 -2.53 10.97 -11.31
C ASP A 123 -2.09 9.79 -10.46
N LEU A 124 -0.78 9.59 -10.32
CA LEU A 124 -0.20 8.60 -9.43
C LEU A 124 0.57 9.27 -8.30
N ARG A 125 0.38 8.75 -7.09
CA ARG A 125 1.23 9.06 -5.94
C ARG A 125 1.89 7.78 -5.45
N THR A 126 3.19 7.64 -5.66
CA THR A 126 3.95 6.49 -5.16
C THR A 126 4.34 6.71 -3.70
N ILE A 127 4.19 5.67 -2.88
CA ILE A 127 4.54 5.67 -1.46
C ILE A 127 5.43 4.45 -1.21
N GLY A 128 6.72 4.69 -1.03
CA GLY A 128 7.70 3.68 -0.67
C GLY A 128 7.82 3.54 0.85
N GLY A 129 7.89 2.31 1.34
CA GLY A 129 8.13 2.06 2.76
C GLY A 129 8.11 0.57 3.11
N PRO A 130 8.78 0.18 4.21
CA PRO A 130 8.90 -1.22 4.61
C PRO A 130 7.60 -1.79 5.19
N ASN A 131 6.74 -0.96 5.74
CA ASN A 131 5.55 -1.40 6.46
C ASN A 131 4.27 -1.21 5.68
N PRO A 132 3.41 -2.25 5.66
CA PRO A 132 2.09 -2.15 5.11
C PRO A 132 1.24 -1.22 5.99
N ARG A 133 1.07 0.01 5.53
CA ARG A 133 0.04 0.87 6.11
C ARG A 133 -1.31 0.31 5.70
N SER A 134 -2.28 0.37 6.60
CA SER A 134 -3.65 -0.01 6.25
C SER A 134 -4.10 0.85 5.07
N LEU A 135 -4.70 0.22 4.08
CA LEU A 135 -5.39 0.91 3.01
C LEU A 135 -6.54 1.67 3.67
N GLY A 136 -6.46 3.01 3.71
CA GLY A 136 -7.49 3.84 4.33
C GLY A 136 -8.84 3.65 3.65
N ARG A 137 -9.93 3.64 4.42
CA ARG A 137 -11.28 3.58 3.87
C ARG A 137 -11.51 4.79 2.96
N GLY A 138 -12.05 4.55 1.75
CA GLY A 138 -12.36 5.59 0.78
C GLY A 138 -11.15 6.13 0.00
N GLU A 139 -9.92 5.75 0.34
CA GLU A 139 -8.74 6.13 -0.43
C GLU A 139 -8.57 5.21 -1.64
N ALA A 140 -8.45 5.79 -2.83
CA ALA A 140 -8.09 5.02 -4.03
C ALA A 140 -6.61 4.65 -3.96
N ALA A 141 -6.34 3.50 -3.34
CA ALA A 141 -5.00 2.99 -3.13
C ALA A 141 -4.88 1.54 -3.61
N VAL A 142 -3.74 1.25 -4.22
CA VAL A 142 -3.30 -0.09 -4.58
C VAL A 142 -1.96 -0.33 -3.89
N ALA A 143 -1.86 -1.42 -3.13
CA ALA A 143 -0.62 -1.79 -2.48
C ALA A 143 -0.01 -3.06 -3.08
N LEU A 144 1.31 -3.10 -3.15
CA LEU A 144 2.09 -4.23 -3.64
C LEU A 144 2.93 -4.80 -2.48
N TRP A 145 2.55 -6.00 -2.01
CA TRP A 145 3.22 -6.66 -0.90
C TRP A 145 3.67 -8.07 -1.24
N PHE A 146 4.84 -8.45 -0.73
CA PHE A 146 5.35 -9.81 -0.84
C PHE A 146 4.78 -10.68 0.29
N GLU A 147 4.22 -11.84 -0.07
CA GLU A 147 3.87 -12.94 0.87
C GLU A 147 2.90 -12.52 2.00
N MET A 148 2.21 -11.40 1.82
CA MET A 148 1.28 -10.92 2.84
C MET A 148 -0.10 -11.52 2.59
N PRO A 149 -0.68 -12.21 3.58
CA PRO A 149 -2.07 -12.63 3.50
C PRO A 149 -2.98 -11.38 3.50
N PRO A 150 -4.09 -11.41 2.76
CA PRO A 150 -5.08 -10.34 2.82
C PRO A 150 -5.63 -10.21 4.25
N ARG A 151 -5.87 -8.98 4.69
CA ARG A 151 -6.67 -8.73 5.89
C ARG A 151 -8.14 -8.97 5.56
N GLU A 152 -8.97 -9.29 6.56
CA GLU A 152 -10.41 -9.58 6.36
C GLU A 152 -11.16 -8.49 5.58
N SER A 153 -10.66 -7.25 5.61
CA SER A 153 -11.25 -6.09 4.91
C SER A 153 -10.51 -5.70 3.63
N GLU A 154 -9.64 -6.55 3.08
CA GLU A 154 -8.85 -6.22 1.89
C GLU A 154 -9.17 -7.16 0.73
N PHE A 155 -9.28 -6.58 -0.48
CA PHE A 155 -9.23 -7.35 -1.71
C PHE A 155 -7.76 -7.62 -2.05
N ALA A 156 -7.38 -8.89 -2.19
CA ALA A 156 -6.01 -9.24 -2.56
C ALA A 156 -6.00 -10.32 -3.64
N VAL A 157 -5.10 -10.16 -4.61
CA VAL A 157 -4.86 -11.13 -5.68
C VAL A 157 -3.36 -11.30 -5.89
N LYS A 158 -2.95 -12.52 -6.27
CA LYS A 158 -1.59 -12.78 -6.73
C LYS A 158 -1.36 -11.98 -8.01
N LEU A 159 -0.27 -11.19 -8.03
CA LEU A 159 0.18 -10.48 -9.22
C LEU A 159 1.19 -11.34 -10.01
N GLY A 160 2.14 -11.96 -9.31
CA GLY A 160 3.10 -12.88 -9.91
C GLY A 160 4.24 -13.27 -8.97
N ASP A 161 5.13 -14.11 -9.45
CA ASP A 161 6.29 -14.59 -8.72
C ASP A 161 7.55 -13.87 -9.18
N VAL A 162 8.29 -13.29 -8.24
CA VAL A 162 9.50 -12.51 -8.48
C VAL A 162 10.70 -13.35 -8.06
N PRO A 163 11.60 -13.70 -9.01
CA PRO A 163 12.80 -14.48 -8.71
C PRO A 163 13.90 -13.61 -8.09
N TYR A 164 14.61 -14.20 -7.14
CA TYR A 164 15.78 -13.64 -6.46
C TYR A 164 16.97 -14.57 -6.63
N ALA A 165 18.17 -14.01 -6.74
CA ALA A 165 19.42 -14.77 -6.75
C ALA A 165 20.50 -14.04 -5.94
N ILE A 166 21.57 -14.78 -5.60
CA ILE A 166 22.74 -14.20 -4.95
C ILE A 166 23.60 -13.51 -6.00
N TYR A 167 23.98 -12.25 -5.70
CA TYR A 167 24.91 -11.47 -6.51
C TYR A 167 26.10 -11.02 -5.69
N ALA A 168 27.24 -10.93 -6.36
CA ALA A 168 28.50 -10.41 -5.84
C ALA A 168 29.07 -9.38 -6.83
N PRO A 169 30.04 -8.53 -6.41
CA PRO A 169 30.77 -7.68 -7.33
C PRO A 169 31.49 -8.49 -8.40
N ALA A 170 31.45 -8.03 -9.65
CA ALA A 170 32.16 -8.68 -10.74
C ALA A 170 33.69 -8.67 -10.50
N GLY A 171 34.36 -9.75 -10.87
CA GLY A 171 35.82 -9.88 -10.73
C GLY A 171 36.32 -10.19 -9.32
N VAL A 172 35.44 -10.44 -8.36
CA VAL A 172 35.80 -10.80 -6.98
C VAL A 172 35.33 -12.21 -6.65
N ASP A 173 36.17 -13.02 -5.99
CA ASP A 173 35.74 -14.35 -5.53
C ASP A 173 34.62 -14.23 -4.46
N PRO A 174 33.43 -14.75 -4.72
CA PRO A 174 32.32 -14.64 -3.78
C PRO A 174 32.45 -15.49 -2.53
N ALA A 175 33.37 -16.49 -2.51
CA ALA A 175 33.49 -17.44 -1.40
C ALA A 175 33.86 -16.77 -0.08
N GLY A 176 34.80 -15.82 -0.13
CA GLY A 176 35.31 -15.07 1.03
C GLY A 176 34.53 -13.81 1.40
N LEU A 177 33.53 -13.42 0.59
CA LEU A 177 32.84 -12.16 0.83
C LEU A 177 31.87 -12.24 2.02
N PRO A 178 31.79 -11.15 2.83
CA PRO A 178 30.73 -11.01 3.82
C PRO A 178 29.36 -10.88 3.15
N TRP A 179 28.30 -10.95 3.95
CA TRP A 179 26.93 -10.81 3.46
C TRP A 179 26.42 -9.37 3.57
N VAL A 180 25.70 -8.96 2.55
CA VAL A 180 24.79 -7.82 2.53
C VAL A 180 23.36 -8.40 2.56
N SER A 181 22.55 -8.03 3.54
CA SER A 181 21.32 -8.74 3.85
C SER A 181 20.14 -7.83 4.16
N PHE A 182 18.97 -8.40 4.04
CA PHE A 182 17.77 -7.80 4.58
C PHE A 182 17.78 -7.87 6.11
N TRP A 183 17.24 -6.83 6.75
CA TRP A 183 16.94 -6.79 8.16
C TRP A 183 15.71 -5.94 8.41
N ASP A 184 14.82 -6.39 9.30
CA ASP A 184 13.62 -5.68 9.64
C ASP A 184 13.21 -6.08 11.07
N ASP A 185 13.34 -5.13 12.01
CA ASP A 185 13.02 -5.37 13.43
C ASP A 185 11.52 -5.63 13.64
N GLU A 186 10.65 -5.06 12.80
CA GLU A 186 9.20 -5.26 12.88
C GLU A 186 8.75 -6.56 12.21
N ALA A 187 9.54 -7.10 11.29
CA ALA A 187 9.22 -8.32 10.54
C ALA A 187 10.44 -9.23 10.35
N PRO A 188 11.08 -9.71 11.44
CA PRO A 188 12.34 -10.45 11.37
C PRO A 188 12.21 -11.80 10.68
N ARG A 189 10.99 -12.31 10.48
CA ARG A 189 10.72 -13.60 9.82
C ARG A 189 10.39 -13.50 8.33
N ARG A 190 10.66 -12.37 7.65
CA ARG A 190 10.48 -12.26 6.20
C ARG A 190 11.33 -13.29 5.45
N ALA A 191 10.80 -13.79 4.33
CA ALA A 191 11.42 -14.86 3.56
C ALA A 191 12.90 -14.62 3.19
N PRO A 192 13.33 -13.42 2.73
CA PRO A 192 14.74 -13.16 2.44
C PRO A 192 15.65 -13.25 3.66
N ILE A 193 15.19 -12.78 4.83
CA ILE A 193 15.96 -12.82 6.09
C ILE A 193 16.20 -14.27 6.49
N ARG A 194 15.13 -15.06 6.59
CA ARG A 194 15.21 -16.50 6.94
C ARG A 194 16.05 -17.28 5.94
N TRP A 195 15.98 -16.92 4.66
CA TRP A 195 16.75 -17.59 3.63
C TRP A 195 18.25 -17.36 3.85
N ILE A 196 18.68 -16.10 4.05
CA ILE A 196 20.09 -15.74 4.29
C ILE A 196 20.59 -16.33 5.60
N GLU A 197 19.80 -16.33 6.66
CA GLU A 197 20.16 -16.95 7.94
C GLU A 197 20.47 -18.44 7.80
N ARG A 198 19.75 -19.15 6.93
CA ARG A 198 19.98 -20.57 6.63
C ARG A 198 21.23 -20.80 5.77
N GLU A 199 21.47 -19.95 4.78
CA GLU A 199 22.57 -20.10 3.81
C GLU A 199 23.91 -19.57 4.36
N ARG A 200 23.87 -18.64 5.28
CA ARG A 200 25.07 -18.04 5.88
C ARG A 200 25.76 -19.05 6.80
N LYS A 201 27.01 -19.37 6.47
CA LYS A 201 27.84 -20.30 7.27
C LYS A 201 28.29 -19.64 8.58
N PRO A 202 28.54 -20.43 9.65
CA PRO A 202 29.18 -19.94 10.87
C PRO A 202 30.48 -19.18 10.56
N GLY A 203 30.69 -18.04 11.20
CA GLY A 203 31.84 -17.19 10.99
C GLY A 203 31.74 -16.18 9.83
N GLN A 204 30.76 -16.28 8.94
CA GLN A 204 30.50 -15.27 7.94
C GLN A 204 29.77 -14.06 8.56
N THR A 205 30.25 -12.86 8.30
CA THR A 205 29.72 -11.61 8.88
C THR A 205 28.63 -11.00 8.00
N LEU A 206 27.69 -10.30 8.65
CA LEU A 206 26.80 -9.34 8.00
C LEU A 206 27.48 -7.96 8.03
N ARG A 207 27.76 -7.40 6.86
CA ARG A 207 28.48 -6.12 6.78
C ARG A 207 27.56 -4.92 6.56
N LEU A 208 26.48 -5.13 5.84
CA LEU A 208 25.42 -4.15 5.62
C LEU A 208 24.08 -4.84 5.76
N THR A 209 23.16 -4.20 6.45
CA THR A 209 21.77 -4.65 6.51
C THR A 209 20.82 -3.49 6.19
N ALA A 210 19.71 -3.77 5.49
CA ALA A 210 18.70 -2.79 5.16
C ALA A 210 17.32 -3.45 4.97
N THR A 211 16.28 -2.66 5.01
CA THR A 211 14.90 -3.10 4.81
C THR A 211 14.49 -3.21 3.34
N ASP A 212 15.27 -2.65 2.40
CA ASP A 212 14.93 -2.54 0.99
C ASP A 212 16.10 -2.83 0.05
N SER A 213 15.82 -3.49 -1.08
CA SER A 213 16.81 -3.81 -2.10
C SER A 213 17.46 -2.59 -2.75
N SER A 214 16.80 -1.44 -2.75
CA SER A 214 17.37 -0.19 -3.26
C SER A 214 18.62 0.27 -2.51
N VAL A 215 18.78 -0.15 -1.25
CA VAL A 215 19.98 0.09 -0.43
C VAL A 215 20.98 -1.05 -0.58
N LEU A 216 20.51 -2.30 -0.66
CA LEU A 216 21.40 -3.46 -0.76
C LEU A 216 22.16 -3.51 -2.09
N LEU A 217 21.49 -3.19 -3.20
CA LEU A 217 22.08 -3.20 -4.53
C LEU A 217 23.35 -2.32 -4.65
N PRO A 218 23.33 -1.02 -4.32
CA PRO A 218 24.54 -0.20 -4.33
C PRO A 218 25.60 -0.69 -3.33
N GLY A 219 25.19 -1.25 -2.20
CA GLY A 219 26.12 -1.87 -1.25
C GLY A 219 26.93 -3.01 -1.89
N ILE A 220 26.26 -3.90 -2.63
CA ILE A 220 26.92 -5.00 -3.34
C ILE A 220 27.77 -4.46 -4.50
N ARG A 221 27.28 -3.53 -5.31
CA ARG A 221 28.02 -2.87 -6.39
C ARG A 221 29.34 -2.26 -5.91
N ASN A 222 29.33 -1.66 -4.73
CA ASN A 222 30.51 -1.03 -4.13
C ASN A 222 31.40 -1.99 -3.31
N GLY A 223 31.22 -3.30 -3.45
CA GLY A 223 32.11 -4.29 -2.88
C GLY A 223 31.93 -4.55 -1.39
N LEU A 224 30.81 -4.15 -0.77
CA LEU A 224 30.58 -4.39 0.66
C LEU A 224 30.32 -5.87 0.98
N GLY A 225 30.01 -6.69 -0.03
CA GLY A 225 29.79 -8.10 0.14
C GLY A 225 28.91 -8.71 -0.96
N LYS A 226 28.43 -9.91 -0.74
CA LYS A 226 27.45 -10.60 -1.58
C LYS A 226 26.07 -10.60 -0.92
N GLY A 227 24.99 -10.67 -1.70
CA GLY A 227 23.65 -10.68 -1.14
C GLY A 227 22.56 -11.13 -2.10
N LEU A 228 21.38 -11.36 -1.53
CA LEU A 228 20.19 -11.78 -2.26
C LEU A 228 19.46 -10.54 -2.82
N LEU A 229 19.30 -10.48 -4.16
CA LEU A 229 18.61 -9.40 -4.85
C LEU A 229 17.53 -9.93 -5.78
N PRO A 230 16.46 -9.15 -6.06
CA PRO A 230 15.56 -9.43 -7.17
C PRO A 230 16.34 -9.50 -8.47
N MET A 231 16.16 -10.57 -9.23
CA MET A 231 16.92 -10.78 -10.49
C MET A 231 16.67 -9.64 -11.48
N CYS A 232 15.46 -9.09 -11.53
CA CYS A 232 15.13 -7.95 -12.39
C CYS A 232 15.94 -6.67 -12.10
N LEU A 233 16.54 -6.53 -10.91
CA LEU A 233 17.41 -5.39 -10.57
C LEU A 233 18.88 -5.61 -10.89
N ALA A 234 19.33 -6.86 -10.86
CA ALA A 234 20.75 -7.19 -10.90
C ALA A 234 21.17 -7.90 -12.19
N GLU A 235 20.24 -8.60 -12.85
CA GLU A 235 20.52 -9.29 -14.11
C GLU A 235 20.83 -8.26 -15.21
N GLY A 236 21.93 -8.48 -15.94
CA GLY A 236 22.41 -7.55 -16.96
C GLY A 236 23.22 -6.36 -16.44
N ASP A 237 23.44 -6.25 -15.13
CA ASP A 237 24.35 -5.26 -14.55
C ASP A 237 25.80 -5.74 -14.71
N PRO A 238 26.66 -5.07 -15.51
CA PRO A 238 28.02 -5.51 -15.77
C PRO A 238 28.92 -5.44 -14.52
N THR A 239 28.52 -4.73 -13.49
CA THR A 239 29.28 -4.60 -12.23
C THR A 239 29.00 -5.75 -11.26
N LEU A 240 28.02 -6.60 -11.58
CA LEU A 240 27.58 -7.71 -10.73
C LEU A 240 27.75 -9.05 -11.46
N VAL A 241 27.98 -10.08 -10.67
CA VAL A 241 27.97 -11.47 -11.14
C VAL A 241 27.01 -12.29 -10.27
N ARG A 242 26.20 -13.10 -10.91
CA ARG A 242 25.35 -14.06 -10.21
C ARG A 242 26.23 -15.18 -9.67
N VAL A 243 26.08 -15.49 -8.37
CA VAL A 243 26.93 -16.47 -7.67
C VAL A 243 26.51 -17.90 -7.94
N THR A 244 25.21 -18.15 -8.05
CA THR A 244 24.62 -19.47 -8.28
C THR A 244 24.06 -19.57 -9.69
N ALA A 245 24.45 -20.57 -10.45
CA ALA A 245 23.88 -20.83 -11.77
C ALA A 245 22.54 -21.58 -11.69
N GLY A 246 21.72 -21.50 -12.72
CA GLY A 246 20.50 -22.29 -12.85
C GLY A 246 19.25 -21.63 -12.25
N ALA A 247 18.49 -22.37 -11.42
CA ALA A 247 17.26 -21.87 -10.83
C ALA A 247 17.47 -20.65 -9.90
N PRO A 248 16.45 -19.81 -9.67
CA PRO A 248 16.51 -18.77 -8.65
C PRO A 248 16.77 -19.35 -7.26
N ASP A 249 17.53 -18.63 -6.44
CA ASP A 249 17.83 -19.03 -5.05
C ASP A 249 16.59 -18.87 -4.15
N LEU A 250 15.74 -17.93 -4.46
CA LEU A 250 14.46 -17.69 -3.78
C LEU A 250 13.44 -17.14 -4.78
N VAL A 251 12.20 -17.59 -4.65
CA VAL A 251 11.06 -17.01 -5.37
C VAL A 251 10.09 -16.42 -4.36
N ARG A 252 9.65 -15.18 -4.62
CA ARG A 252 8.72 -14.48 -3.73
C ARG A 252 7.46 -14.09 -4.49
N THR A 253 6.31 -14.37 -3.92
CA THR A 253 5.03 -14.01 -4.52
C THR A 253 4.66 -12.56 -4.19
N LEU A 254 4.47 -11.76 -5.22
CA LEU A 254 3.97 -10.39 -5.12
C LEU A 254 2.45 -10.41 -5.23
N HIS A 255 1.78 -9.80 -4.26
CA HIS A 255 0.33 -9.63 -4.23
C HIS A 255 -0.05 -8.17 -4.43
N LEU A 256 -1.17 -7.96 -5.09
CA LEU A 256 -1.83 -6.68 -5.21
C LEU A 256 -2.96 -6.65 -4.20
N HIS A 257 -3.01 -5.57 -3.40
CA HIS A 257 -4.05 -5.32 -2.42
C HIS A 257 -4.80 -4.03 -2.76
N ALA A 258 -6.12 -4.01 -2.56
CA ALA A 258 -6.95 -2.83 -2.69
C ALA A 258 -8.06 -2.85 -1.64
N HIS A 259 -8.61 -1.68 -1.30
CA HIS A 259 -9.77 -1.64 -0.42
C HIS A 259 -11.03 -2.06 -1.18
N PRO A 260 -11.89 -2.95 -0.64
CA PRO A 260 -13.13 -3.40 -1.30
C PRO A 260 -14.02 -2.24 -1.77
N ASP A 261 -14.03 -1.15 -1.01
CA ASP A 261 -14.82 0.03 -1.34
C ASP A 261 -14.35 0.77 -2.59
N THR A 262 -13.09 0.69 -2.96
CA THR A 262 -12.53 1.41 -4.11
C THR A 262 -12.15 0.50 -5.27
N VAL A 263 -12.10 -0.81 -5.06
CA VAL A 263 -11.64 -1.79 -6.05
C VAL A 263 -12.43 -1.72 -7.37
N GLN A 264 -13.71 -1.37 -7.32
CA GLN A 264 -14.57 -1.28 -8.51
C GLN A 264 -14.50 0.07 -9.24
N THR A 265 -13.79 1.06 -8.70
CA THR A 265 -13.64 2.35 -9.40
C THR A 265 -12.78 2.21 -10.66
N ALA A 266 -13.13 2.95 -11.74
CA ALA A 266 -12.45 2.85 -13.03
C ALA A 266 -10.93 3.06 -12.90
N ARG A 267 -10.49 4.04 -12.10
CA ARG A 267 -9.07 4.32 -11.87
C ARG A 267 -8.32 3.16 -11.21
N ILE A 268 -8.95 2.45 -10.26
CA ILE A 268 -8.34 1.28 -9.62
C ILE A 268 -8.32 0.10 -10.57
N GLN A 269 -9.42 -0.18 -11.28
CA GLN A 269 -9.48 -1.26 -12.27
C GLN A 269 -8.43 -1.10 -13.37
N VAL A 270 -8.28 0.11 -13.93
CA VAL A 270 -7.25 0.42 -14.92
C VAL A 270 -5.84 0.21 -14.34
N THR A 271 -5.60 0.67 -13.10
CA THR A 271 -4.31 0.48 -12.44
C THR A 271 -4.00 -1.00 -12.18
N MET A 272 -5.00 -1.78 -11.78
CA MET A 272 -4.84 -3.23 -11.56
C MET A 272 -4.59 -3.99 -12.86
N ALA A 273 -5.30 -3.65 -13.94
CA ALA A 273 -5.08 -4.23 -15.27
C ALA A 273 -3.65 -3.90 -15.75
N TRP A 274 -3.26 -2.64 -15.70
CA TRP A 274 -1.91 -2.20 -16.05
C TRP A 274 -0.81 -2.92 -15.27
N LEU A 275 -0.98 -3.11 -13.95
CA LEU A 275 0.00 -3.84 -13.14
C LEU A 275 0.16 -5.30 -13.57
N ARG A 276 -0.93 -5.96 -13.97
CA ARG A 276 -0.88 -7.33 -14.52
C ARG A 276 -0.16 -7.36 -15.86
N ASP A 277 -0.50 -6.42 -16.75
CA ASP A 277 0.07 -6.36 -18.11
C ASP A 277 1.56 -6.05 -18.10
N CYS A 278 2.02 -5.18 -17.20
CA CYS A 278 3.43 -4.80 -17.12
C CYS A 278 4.28 -5.71 -16.20
N PHE A 279 3.69 -6.68 -15.49
CA PHE A 279 4.37 -7.48 -14.47
C PHE A 279 5.66 -8.12 -15.00
N ALA A 280 5.59 -8.82 -16.11
CA ALA A 280 6.74 -9.52 -16.67
C ALA A 280 7.86 -8.54 -17.05
N ALA A 281 7.54 -7.43 -17.72
CA ALA A 281 8.53 -6.44 -18.14
C ALA A 281 9.18 -5.69 -16.97
N VAL A 282 8.49 -5.59 -15.84
CA VAL A 282 8.96 -4.87 -14.65
C VAL A 282 9.69 -5.78 -13.68
N PHE A 283 9.15 -6.95 -13.37
CA PHE A 283 9.57 -7.76 -12.22
C PHE A 283 10.29 -9.06 -12.58
N LEU A 284 10.32 -9.45 -13.85
CA LEU A 284 11.12 -10.58 -14.32
C LEU A 284 12.45 -10.09 -14.90
N PRO A 285 13.51 -10.94 -14.88
CA PRO A 285 14.75 -10.63 -15.57
C PRO A 285 14.49 -10.46 -17.08
N ALA A 286 15.25 -9.57 -17.71
CA ALA A 286 15.26 -9.51 -19.17
C ALA A 286 15.81 -10.84 -19.69
N GLY A 287 15.05 -11.48 -20.57
CA GLY A 287 15.44 -12.73 -21.22
C GLY A 287 16.64 -12.55 -22.13
#